data_144d9cc3cae91fdc181446a5ed740b11
#
_entry.id   144d9cc3cae91fdc181446a5ed740b11
#
_cell.length_a   1.000
_cell.length_b   1.000
_cell.length_c   1.000
_cell.angle_alpha   90.00
_cell.angle_beta   90.00
_cell.angle_gamma   90.00
#
_symmetry.space_group_name_H-M   'P 1'
#
loop_
_entity.id
_entity.type
_entity.pdbx_description
1 polymer ?
#
loop_
_entity_poly.entity_id
_entity_poly.type
_entity_poly.pdbx_seq_one_letter_code
_entity_poly.pdbx_strand_id
1 'polypeptide(L)'
;GFGFRCGFLGLLHMEIVQERLERQYGMNLITTAPTVVYQVEQSDGSIISVDNPSKMPEASKINTILEPIVTVNLYMPQEYVGAIITLCVGKRGIQMDMNYLGRQVKLTYELPMAEIVLDFFDKMKSISRGYASMDYEFKEYRPADVVKVDILINSERVDALSVIVHRSNSQHRGREVVAKMRGIIPRQMFDVAIQAAIGSNIVARENVKALRKNVLAKCYGGDISRKRKLLEKQK
;
A
#
# COMPACT_ATOMS: atom_id res chain seq x y z
N GLY A 1 -7.12 -14.00 9.18
CA GLY A 1 -7.69 -14.94 8.22
C GLY A 1 -6.71 -16.04 7.87
N PHE A 2 -7.23 -17.18 7.46
CA PHE A 2 -6.41 -18.26 6.91
C PHE A 2 -5.89 -17.84 5.54
N GLY A 3 -4.57 -18.00 5.29
CA GLY A 3 -3.96 -17.69 4.01
C GLY A 3 -2.56 -18.26 3.91
N PHE A 4 -2.03 -18.25 2.69
CA PHE A 4 -0.67 -18.69 2.38
C PHE A 4 0.17 -17.51 1.94
N ARG A 5 1.43 -17.49 2.31
CA ARG A 5 2.43 -16.58 1.78
C ARG A 5 3.13 -17.28 0.62
N CYS A 6 3.00 -16.72 -0.57
CA CYS A 6 3.58 -17.28 -1.77
C CYS A 6 4.64 -16.31 -2.34
N GLY A 7 5.71 -16.85 -2.90
CA GLY A 7 6.70 -16.10 -3.66
C GLY A 7 6.46 -16.29 -5.16
N PHE A 8 6.54 -15.19 -5.93
CA PHE A 8 6.37 -15.21 -7.38
C PHE A 8 7.54 -14.52 -8.08
N LEU A 9 7.79 -14.89 -9.32
CA LEU A 9 8.85 -14.28 -10.15
C LEU A 9 8.47 -12.87 -10.65
N GLY A 10 7.23 -12.43 -10.45
CA GLY A 10 6.69 -11.14 -10.84
C GLY A 10 5.16 -11.14 -10.86
N LEU A 11 4.55 -9.99 -11.12
CA LEU A 11 3.09 -9.82 -11.12
C LEU A 11 2.41 -10.74 -12.14
N LEU A 12 2.93 -10.82 -13.37
CA LEU A 12 2.38 -11.69 -14.41
C LEU A 12 2.38 -13.16 -13.99
N HIS A 13 3.44 -13.63 -13.34
CA HIS A 13 3.48 -15.00 -12.82
C HIS A 13 2.41 -15.22 -11.75
N MET A 14 2.21 -14.24 -10.86
CA MET A 14 1.16 -14.30 -9.84
C MET A 14 -0.23 -14.36 -10.49
N GLU A 15 -0.52 -13.51 -11.48
CA GLU A 15 -1.80 -13.48 -12.19
C GLU A 15 -2.11 -14.81 -12.89
N ILE A 16 -1.12 -15.40 -13.56
CA ILE A 16 -1.28 -16.71 -14.22
C ILE A 16 -1.60 -17.81 -13.20
N VAL A 17 -0.91 -17.82 -12.05
CA VAL A 17 -1.17 -18.82 -11.00
C VAL A 17 -2.55 -18.61 -10.38
N GLN A 18 -2.92 -17.36 -10.09
CA GLN A 18 -4.25 -17.02 -9.57
C GLN A 18 -5.35 -17.48 -10.54
N GLU A 19 -5.26 -17.09 -11.81
CA GLU A 19 -6.25 -17.48 -12.83
C GLU A 19 -6.37 -19.00 -12.97
N ARG A 20 -5.27 -19.72 -12.90
CA ARG A 20 -5.29 -21.19 -12.91
C ARG A 20 -6.04 -21.77 -11.71
N LEU A 21 -5.76 -21.26 -10.51
CA LEU A 21 -6.43 -21.75 -9.30
C LEU A 21 -7.93 -21.45 -9.32
N GLU A 22 -8.32 -20.27 -9.80
CA GLU A 22 -9.73 -19.89 -9.95
C GLU A 22 -10.44 -20.77 -11.00
N ARG A 23 -9.84 -20.93 -12.20
CA ARG A 23 -10.47 -21.67 -13.30
C ARG A 23 -10.46 -23.19 -13.13
N GLN A 24 -9.36 -23.78 -12.67
CA GLN A 24 -9.23 -25.23 -12.58
C GLN A 24 -9.82 -25.80 -11.29
N TYR A 25 -9.74 -25.07 -10.19
CA TYR A 25 -10.14 -25.54 -8.86
C TYR A 25 -11.36 -24.81 -8.31
N GLY A 26 -11.90 -23.81 -9.01
CA GLY A 26 -13.06 -23.04 -8.58
C GLY A 26 -12.81 -22.26 -7.28
N MET A 27 -11.56 -21.93 -6.98
CA MET A 27 -11.18 -21.22 -5.74
C MET A 27 -11.51 -19.74 -5.87
N ASN A 28 -12.11 -19.18 -4.84
CA ASN A 28 -12.28 -17.72 -4.74
C ASN A 28 -11.11 -17.16 -3.92
N LEU A 29 -10.12 -16.58 -4.60
CA LEU A 29 -8.89 -16.10 -4.00
C LEU A 29 -8.95 -14.61 -3.70
N ILE A 30 -8.49 -14.23 -2.52
CA ILE A 30 -8.25 -12.84 -2.14
C ILE A 30 -6.74 -12.63 -2.07
N THR A 31 -6.18 -11.93 -3.04
CA THR A 31 -4.77 -11.55 -3.05
C THR A 31 -4.57 -10.24 -2.28
N THR A 32 -3.56 -10.21 -1.42
CA THR A 32 -3.16 -9.01 -0.68
C THR A 32 -1.88 -8.43 -1.27
N ALA A 33 -1.63 -7.14 -1.03
CA ALA A 33 -0.39 -6.51 -1.44
C ALA A 33 0.83 -7.24 -0.83
N PRO A 34 1.95 -7.36 -1.58
CA PRO A 34 3.16 -7.95 -1.05
C PRO A 34 3.67 -7.12 0.15
N THR A 35 4.14 -7.83 1.17
CA THR A 35 4.70 -7.23 2.38
C THR A 35 6.08 -7.79 2.67
N VAL A 36 6.89 -7.01 3.35
CA VAL A 36 8.17 -7.46 3.90
C VAL A 36 8.00 -7.94 5.34
N VAL A 37 8.96 -8.70 5.83
CA VAL A 37 8.99 -9.10 7.24
C VAL A 37 9.67 -7.99 8.03
N TYR A 38 8.95 -7.39 8.97
CA TYR A 38 9.50 -6.45 9.95
C TYR A 38 9.92 -7.19 11.20
N GLN A 39 10.89 -6.65 11.92
CA GLN A 39 11.21 -7.07 13.28
C GLN A 39 10.72 -5.99 14.24
N VAL A 40 10.00 -6.38 15.27
CA VAL A 40 9.49 -5.46 16.29
C VAL A 40 10.13 -5.82 17.62
N GLU A 41 10.90 -4.89 18.14
CA GLU A 41 11.40 -4.93 19.50
C GLU A 41 10.31 -4.44 20.45
N GLN A 42 9.90 -5.29 21.37
CA GLN A 42 8.87 -4.97 22.37
C GLN A 42 9.47 -4.34 23.60
N SER A 43 8.61 -3.74 24.42
CA SER A 43 9.02 -3.08 25.67
C SER A 43 9.64 -4.03 26.70
N ASP A 44 9.39 -5.34 26.57
CA ASP A 44 9.99 -6.40 27.39
C ASP A 44 11.35 -6.89 26.88
N GLY A 45 11.86 -6.30 25.78
CA GLY A 45 13.11 -6.67 25.13
C GLY A 45 12.99 -7.87 24.17
N SER A 46 11.82 -8.45 24.00
CA SER A 46 11.60 -9.53 23.01
C SER A 46 11.54 -8.98 21.59
N ILE A 47 12.08 -9.75 20.63
CA ILE A 47 12.02 -9.41 19.21
C ILE A 47 11.06 -10.38 18.53
N ILE A 48 10.02 -9.84 17.90
CA ILE A 48 9.05 -10.62 17.14
C ILE A 48 9.13 -10.29 15.66
N SER A 49 8.91 -11.29 14.81
CA SER A 49 8.81 -11.10 13.36
C SER A 49 7.36 -10.86 12.95
N VAL A 50 7.13 -9.74 12.29
CA VAL A 50 5.81 -9.33 11.79
C VAL A 50 5.80 -9.41 10.27
N ASP A 51 5.17 -10.44 9.76
CA ASP A 51 4.99 -10.73 8.32
C ASP A 51 3.63 -10.27 7.79
N ASN A 52 2.72 -9.89 8.70
CA ASN A 52 1.37 -9.43 8.37
C ASN A 52 1.01 -8.23 9.25
N PRO A 53 0.45 -7.15 8.69
CA PRO A 53 0.00 -6.00 9.47
C PRO A 53 -0.96 -6.34 10.62
N SER A 54 -1.77 -7.40 10.50
CA SER A 54 -2.67 -7.84 11.57
C SER A 54 -1.96 -8.38 12.81
N LYS A 55 -0.70 -8.86 12.65
CA LYS A 55 0.13 -9.34 13.76
C LYS A 55 0.92 -8.25 14.47
N MET A 56 0.82 -6.99 14.00
CA MET A 56 1.49 -5.86 14.63
C MET A 56 0.99 -5.68 16.06
N PRO A 57 1.86 -5.64 17.07
CA PRO A 57 1.46 -5.35 18.44
C PRO A 57 0.82 -3.97 18.60
N GLU A 58 0.17 -3.76 19.72
CA GLU A 58 -0.30 -2.43 20.11
C GLU A 58 0.88 -1.45 20.25
N ALA A 59 0.67 -0.21 19.85
CA ALA A 59 1.71 0.82 19.86
C ALA A 59 2.38 1.01 21.23
N SER A 60 1.65 0.78 22.33
CA SER A 60 2.16 0.86 23.70
C SER A 60 3.21 -0.21 24.05
N LYS A 61 3.22 -1.33 23.32
CA LYS A 61 4.13 -2.46 23.54
C LYS A 61 5.34 -2.42 22.61
N ILE A 62 5.39 -1.48 21.68
CA ILE A 62 6.46 -1.37 20.68
C ILE A 62 7.52 -0.40 21.20
N ASN A 63 8.75 -0.87 21.31
CA ASN A 63 9.93 -0.02 21.54
C ASN A 63 10.47 0.50 20.21
N THR A 64 10.84 -0.39 19.30
CA THR A 64 11.43 -0.04 18.01
C THR A 64 10.93 -1.00 16.93
N ILE A 65 10.72 -0.48 15.73
CA ILE A 65 10.43 -1.30 14.54
C ILE A 65 11.64 -1.26 13.63
N LEU A 66 12.10 -2.45 13.24
CA LEU A 66 13.22 -2.63 12.34
C LEU A 66 12.70 -3.05 10.97
N GLU A 67 13.10 -2.31 9.93
CA GLU A 67 12.80 -2.65 8.54
C GLU A 67 14.00 -3.33 7.86
N PRO A 68 13.75 -4.29 6.94
CA PRO A 68 14.82 -4.90 6.18
C PRO A 68 15.37 -3.92 5.14
N ILE A 69 16.68 -3.72 5.17
CA ILE A 69 17.44 -2.93 4.22
C ILE A 69 18.14 -3.87 3.24
N VAL A 70 18.13 -3.51 1.98
CA VAL A 70 18.83 -4.22 0.92
C VAL A 70 19.84 -3.32 0.24
N THR A 71 20.95 -3.91 -0.19
CA THR A 71 21.89 -3.27 -1.11
C THR A 71 21.40 -3.55 -2.53
N VAL A 72 21.17 -2.50 -3.30
CA VAL A 72 20.69 -2.58 -4.68
C VAL A 72 21.77 -2.09 -5.62
N ASN A 73 22.14 -2.91 -6.60
CA ASN A 73 22.99 -2.51 -7.71
C ASN A 73 22.12 -2.27 -8.95
N LEU A 74 22.23 -1.09 -9.51
CA LEU A 74 21.47 -0.64 -10.68
C LEU A 74 22.43 -0.42 -11.83
N TYR A 75 22.16 -1.01 -12.99
CA TYR A 75 22.98 -0.89 -14.19
C TYR A 75 22.15 -0.21 -15.28
N MET A 76 22.68 0.88 -15.88
CA MET A 76 21.95 1.66 -16.86
C MET A 76 22.88 2.47 -17.77
N PRO A 77 22.41 2.88 -18.97
CA PRO A 77 23.08 3.91 -19.77
C PRO A 77 23.11 5.25 -19.02
N GLN A 78 24.16 6.05 -19.26
CA GLN A 78 24.42 7.31 -18.58
C GLN A 78 23.25 8.31 -18.65
N GLU A 79 22.49 8.30 -19.73
CA GLU A 79 21.35 9.21 -19.94
C GLU A 79 20.21 9.03 -18.91
N TYR A 80 20.08 7.85 -18.29
CA TYR A 80 19.02 7.56 -17.31
C TYR A 80 19.46 7.74 -15.87
N VAL A 81 20.73 8.00 -15.59
CA VAL A 81 21.28 8.07 -14.23
C VAL A 81 20.54 9.08 -13.36
N GLY A 82 20.32 10.29 -13.85
CA GLY A 82 19.64 11.34 -13.07
C GLY A 82 18.19 10.96 -12.67
N ALA A 83 17.46 10.34 -13.61
CA ALA A 83 16.07 9.93 -13.35
C ALA A 83 16.01 8.76 -12.35
N ILE A 84 16.96 7.81 -12.44
CA ILE A 84 17.06 6.68 -11.50
C ILE A 84 17.49 7.15 -10.11
N ILE A 85 18.42 8.10 -10.01
CA ILE A 85 18.79 8.75 -8.73
C ILE A 85 17.54 9.37 -8.08
N THR A 86 16.75 10.13 -8.85
CA THR A 86 15.50 10.74 -8.36
C THR A 86 14.53 9.68 -7.85
N LEU A 87 14.38 8.56 -8.55
CA LEU A 87 13.57 7.43 -8.12
C LEU A 87 14.08 6.85 -6.79
N CYS A 88 15.38 6.57 -6.66
CA CYS A 88 15.98 6.00 -5.46
C CYS A 88 15.84 6.93 -4.25
N VAL A 89 16.09 8.23 -4.42
CA VAL A 89 15.92 9.23 -3.35
C VAL A 89 14.44 9.32 -2.92
N GLY A 90 13.51 9.31 -3.87
CA GLY A 90 12.07 9.29 -3.58
C GLY A 90 11.62 8.03 -2.83
N LYS A 91 12.42 6.95 -2.87
CA LYS A 91 12.22 5.68 -2.16
C LYS A 91 13.09 5.54 -0.90
N ARG A 92 13.53 6.65 -0.32
CA ARG A 92 14.37 6.70 0.89
C ARG A 92 15.74 6.03 0.71
N GLY A 93 16.24 5.97 -0.52
CA GLY A 93 17.51 5.35 -0.84
C GLY A 93 18.70 6.21 -0.42
N ILE A 94 19.74 5.54 0.07
CA ILE A 94 21.03 6.14 0.39
C ILE A 94 22.03 5.68 -0.66
N GLN A 95 22.62 6.62 -1.40
CA GLN A 95 23.63 6.31 -2.40
C GLN A 95 24.94 5.91 -1.71
N MET A 96 25.43 4.73 -2.07
CA MET A 96 26.69 4.19 -1.53
C MET A 96 27.83 4.39 -2.50
N ASP A 97 27.58 4.14 -3.80
CA ASP A 97 28.63 4.19 -4.81
C ASP A 97 28.06 4.48 -6.20
N MET A 98 28.92 5.00 -7.09
CA MET A 98 28.62 5.23 -8.50
C MET A 98 29.87 5.00 -9.35
N ASN A 99 29.80 3.98 -10.21
CA ASN A 99 30.93 3.59 -11.06
C ASN A 99 30.56 3.65 -12.54
N TYR A 100 31.45 4.21 -13.35
CA TYR A 100 31.32 4.23 -14.80
C TYR A 100 31.97 3.00 -15.41
N LEU A 101 31.19 2.19 -16.11
CA LEU A 101 31.61 0.96 -16.79
C LEU A 101 31.49 1.16 -18.30
N GLY A 102 32.40 1.94 -18.89
CA GLY A 102 32.35 2.32 -20.30
C GLY A 102 31.10 3.17 -20.61
N ARG A 103 30.13 2.63 -21.37
CA ARG A 103 28.87 3.32 -21.71
C ARG A 103 27.75 3.12 -20.66
N GLN A 104 27.97 2.25 -19.68
CA GLN A 104 27.04 1.97 -18.62
C GLN A 104 27.51 2.58 -17.30
N VAL A 105 26.57 2.83 -16.41
CA VAL A 105 26.84 3.28 -15.05
C VAL A 105 26.25 2.25 -14.10
N LYS A 106 27.03 1.88 -13.10
CA LYS A 106 26.57 1.11 -11.95
C LYS A 106 26.33 2.06 -10.80
N LEU A 107 25.10 2.10 -10.28
CA LEU A 107 24.75 2.78 -9.05
C LEU A 107 24.51 1.74 -7.96
N THR A 108 25.09 1.95 -6.78
CA THR A 108 24.85 1.12 -5.60
C THR A 108 24.09 1.96 -4.56
N TYR A 109 22.94 1.47 -4.14
CA TYR A 109 22.08 2.10 -3.16
C TYR A 109 21.75 1.15 -2.02
N GLU A 110 21.54 1.69 -0.84
CA GLU A 110 20.81 1.03 0.24
C GLU A 110 19.37 1.50 0.20
N LEU A 111 18.45 0.58 0.09
CA LEU A 111 17.02 0.86 0.00
C LEU A 111 16.24 0.00 0.99
N PRO A 112 15.18 0.54 1.61
CA PRO A 112 14.25 -0.30 2.34
C PRO A 112 13.56 -1.28 1.40
N MET A 113 13.56 -2.57 1.75
CA MET A 113 12.97 -3.60 0.91
C MET A 113 11.47 -3.36 0.65
N ALA A 114 10.76 -2.76 1.61
CA ALA A 114 9.35 -2.39 1.46
C ALA A 114 9.08 -1.42 0.31
N GLU A 115 10.04 -0.56 -0.03
CA GLU A 115 9.91 0.39 -1.15
C GLU A 115 10.18 -0.25 -2.52
N ILE A 116 10.85 -1.40 -2.54
CA ILE A 116 11.21 -2.11 -3.78
C ILE A 116 10.09 -3.05 -4.22
N VAL A 117 9.52 -3.79 -3.26
CA VAL A 117 8.61 -4.91 -3.53
C VAL A 117 7.35 -4.51 -4.30
N LEU A 118 6.89 -3.25 -4.18
CA LEU A 118 5.63 -2.81 -4.79
C LEU A 118 5.77 -2.44 -6.27
N ASP A 119 6.49 -1.36 -6.56
CA ASP A 119 6.44 -0.71 -7.86
C ASP A 119 7.79 -0.20 -8.37
N PHE A 120 8.87 -0.44 -7.62
CA PHE A 120 10.18 0.10 -7.94
C PHE A 120 10.71 -0.45 -9.26
N PHE A 121 10.61 -1.76 -9.48
CA PHE A 121 11.09 -2.41 -10.69
C PHE A 121 10.37 -1.87 -11.94
N ASP A 122 9.05 -1.77 -11.89
CA ASP A 122 8.24 -1.29 -13.00
C ASP A 122 8.54 0.19 -13.31
N LYS A 123 8.68 1.02 -12.28
CA LYS A 123 9.07 2.42 -12.42
C LYS A 123 10.48 2.57 -13.01
N MET A 124 11.43 1.77 -12.52
CA MET A 124 12.80 1.74 -13.04
C MET A 124 12.82 1.39 -14.53
N LYS A 125 12.09 0.33 -14.92
CA LYS A 125 11.97 -0.08 -16.34
C LYS A 125 11.28 0.99 -17.19
N SER A 126 10.20 1.59 -16.69
CA SER A 126 9.47 2.64 -17.41
C SER A 126 10.36 3.87 -17.64
N ILE A 127 11.04 4.37 -16.62
CA ILE A 127 11.93 5.55 -16.67
C ILE A 127 13.09 5.31 -17.64
N SER A 128 13.65 4.11 -17.63
CA SER A 128 14.82 3.75 -18.43
C SER A 128 14.45 3.16 -19.80
N ARG A 129 13.18 3.18 -20.19
CA ARG A 129 12.70 2.54 -21.43
C ARG A 129 13.12 1.07 -21.56
N GLY A 130 13.21 0.37 -20.42
CA GLY A 130 13.63 -1.03 -20.36
C GLY A 130 15.14 -1.27 -20.27
N TYR A 131 15.97 -0.25 -20.41
CA TYR A 131 17.43 -0.41 -20.45
C TYR A 131 18.06 -0.66 -19.08
N ALA A 132 17.47 -0.16 -18.00
CA ALA A 132 18.01 -0.40 -16.67
C ALA A 132 17.73 -1.82 -16.19
N SER A 133 18.71 -2.38 -15.48
CA SER A 133 18.58 -3.64 -14.75
C SER A 133 19.02 -3.44 -13.30
N MET A 134 18.54 -4.32 -12.42
CA MET A 134 18.91 -4.30 -11.02
C MET A 134 19.09 -5.70 -10.47
N ASP A 135 19.96 -5.82 -9.50
CA ASP A 135 20.03 -6.90 -8.54
C ASP A 135 19.96 -6.32 -7.12
N TYR A 136 19.60 -7.13 -6.16
CA TYR A 136 19.59 -6.72 -4.76
C TYR A 136 19.91 -7.89 -3.83
N GLU A 137 20.56 -7.55 -2.71
CA GLU A 137 20.91 -8.49 -1.66
C GLU A 137 20.46 -7.95 -0.31
N PHE A 138 19.97 -8.83 0.56
CA PHE A 138 19.65 -8.45 1.94
C PHE A 138 20.93 -8.01 2.65
N LYS A 139 20.86 -6.88 3.33
CA LYS A 139 21.98 -6.34 4.12
C LYS A 139 21.77 -6.53 5.62
N GLU A 140 20.76 -5.87 6.17
CA GLU A 140 20.53 -5.82 7.61
C GLU A 140 19.11 -5.37 7.93
N TYR A 141 18.72 -5.48 9.19
CA TYR A 141 17.56 -4.79 9.74
C TYR A 141 18.00 -3.47 10.38
N ARG A 142 17.25 -2.39 10.11
CA ARG A 142 17.56 -1.04 10.59
C ARG A 142 16.32 -0.40 11.20
N PRO A 143 16.46 0.33 12.34
CA PRO A 143 15.36 1.08 12.93
C PRO A 143 14.70 2.03 11.93
N ALA A 144 13.37 2.03 11.90
CA ALA A 144 12.60 2.88 10.99
C ALA A 144 11.31 3.37 11.65
N ASP A 145 10.92 4.60 11.32
CA ASP A 145 9.65 5.17 11.75
C ASP A 145 8.52 4.72 10.84
N VAL A 146 8.15 3.45 10.95
CA VAL A 146 7.03 2.87 10.23
C VAL A 146 5.80 2.76 11.11
N VAL A 147 4.64 2.88 10.49
CA VAL A 147 3.35 2.85 11.17
C VAL A 147 2.39 1.93 10.43
N LYS A 148 1.48 1.31 11.17
CA LYS A 148 0.36 0.57 10.63
C LYS A 148 -0.76 1.54 10.26
N VAL A 149 -1.20 1.50 9.01
CA VAL A 149 -2.37 2.20 8.52
C VAL A 149 -3.51 1.21 8.40
N ASP A 150 -4.53 1.35 9.22
CA ASP A 150 -5.75 0.54 9.17
C ASP A 150 -6.78 1.19 8.27
N ILE A 151 -7.52 0.38 7.52
CA ILE A 151 -8.67 0.83 6.73
C ILE A 151 -9.94 0.42 7.45
N LEU A 152 -10.83 1.40 7.65
CA LEU A 152 -12.13 1.17 8.27
C LEU A 152 -13.23 1.45 7.25
N ILE A 153 -14.21 0.56 7.21
CA ILE A 153 -15.44 0.73 6.43
C ILE A 153 -16.62 0.75 7.43
N ASN A 154 -17.34 1.85 7.47
CA ASN A 154 -18.41 2.08 8.46
C ASN A 154 -17.96 1.83 9.91
N SER A 155 -16.73 2.27 10.24
CA SER A 155 -16.05 2.09 11.54
C SER A 155 -15.58 0.67 11.86
N GLU A 156 -15.77 -0.30 10.97
CA GLU A 156 -15.23 -1.66 11.11
C GLU A 156 -13.88 -1.78 10.40
N ARG A 157 -12.88 -2.33 11.07
CA ARG A 157 -11.53 -2.56 10.50
C ARG A 157 -11.57 -3.70 9.49
N VAL A 158 -10.89 -3.49 8.37
CA VAL A 158 -10.68 -4.50 7.33
C VAL A 158 -9.21 -4.89 7.33
N ASP A 159 -8.86 -5.95 8.04
CA ASP A 159 -7.47 -6.38 8.24
C ASP A 159 -6.72 -6.65 6.93
N ALA A 160 -7.42 -7.16 5.91
CA ALA A 160 -6.83 -7.45 4.59
C ALA A 160 -6.32 -6.19 3.86
N LEU A 161 -6.80 -5.02 4.24
CA LEU A 161 -6.42 -3.72 3.65
C LEU A 161 -5.43 -2.93 4.52
N SER A 162 -5.10 -3.43 5.71
CA SER A 162 -4.10 -2.81 6.56
C SER A 162 -2.71 -2.91 5.93
N VAL A 163 -1.94 -1.83 6.00
CA VAL A 163 -0.57 -1.76 5.45
C VAL A 163 0.39 -1.15 6.45
N ILE A 164 1.65 -1.58 6.41
CA ILE A 164 2.74 -0.97 7.17
C ILE A 164 3.50 -0.07 6.21
N VAL A 165 3.62 1.20 6.54
CA VAL A 165 4.28 2.22 5.71
C VAL A 165 5.11 3.16 6.57
N HIS A 166 6.12 3.79 5.97
CA HIS A 166 6.87 4.83 6.66
C HIS A 166 5.96 6.02 7.00
N ARG A 167 6.12 6.61 8.20
CA ARG A 167 5.24 7.67 8.73
C ARG A 167 5.11 8.86 7.77
N SER A 168 6.19 9.28 7.11
CA SER A 168 6.15 10.37 6.15
C SER A 168 5.19 10.14 4.98
N ASN A 169 5.01 8.88 4.56
CA ASN A 169 4.16 8.48 3.44
C ASN A 169 2.76 8.02 3.87
N SER A 170 2.53 7.86 5.17
CA SER A 170 1.32 7.26 5.72
C SER A 170 0.04 8.02 5.33
N GLN A 171 0.09 9.34 5.37
CA GLN A 171 -1.04 10.19 5.02
C GLN A 171 -1.35 10.15 3.51
N HIS A 172 -0.31 10.21 2.68
CA HIS A 172 -0.47 10.11 1.22
C HIS A 172 -1.03 8.73 0.84
N ARG A 173 -0.46 7.66 1.39
CA ARG A 173 -0.91 6.29 1.13
C ARG A 173 -2.33 6.04 1.62
N GLY A 174 -2.68 6.54 2.79
CA GLY A 174 -4.03 6.46 3.32
C GLY A 174 -5.05 7.14 2.41
N ARG A 175 -4.77 8.34 1.92
CA ARG A 175 -5.63 9.06 0.96
C ARG A 175 -5.79 8.32 -0.36
N GLU A 176 -4.69 7.79 -0.90
CA GLU A 176 -4.70 7.03 -2.15
C GLU A 176 -5.60 5.80 -2.07
N VAL A 177 -5.44 5.00 -1.00
CA VAL A 177 -6.24 3.78 -0.79
C VAL A 177 -7.72 4.12 -0.64
N VAL A 178 -8.06 5.10 0.21
CA VAL A 178 -9.43 5.52 0.47
C VAL A 178 -10.10 6.07 -0.81
N ALA A 179 -9.38 6.86 -1.60
CA ALA A 179 -9.86 7.40 -2.88
C ALA A 179 -10.11 6.29 -3.92
N LYS A 180 -9.21 5.32 -4.04
CA LYS A 180 -9.39 4.15 -4.91
C LYS A 180 -10.60 3.33 -4.49
N MET A 181 -10.76 3.06 -3.19
CA MET A 181 -11.90 2.31 -2.67
C MET A 181 -13.24 2.99 -2.94
N ARG A 182 -13.30 4.33 -2.79
CA ARG A 182 -14.49 5.10 -3.17
C ARG A 182 -14.92 4.88 -4.63
N GLY A 183 -13.95 4.70 -5.53
CA GLY A 183 -14.24 4.42 -6.96
C GLY A 183 -14.73 2.99 -7.22
N ILE A 184 -14.30 2.03 -6.40
CA ILE A 184 -14.60 0.60 -6.57
C ILE A 184 -15.90 0.20 -5.87
N ILE A 185 -16.16 0.75 -4.66
CA ILE A 185 -17.35 0.39 -3.88
C ILE A 185 -18.60 0.97 -4.55
N PRO A 186 -19.55 0.12 -4.98
CA PRO A 186 -20.79 0.59 -5.58
C PRO A 186 -21.65 1.30 -4.55
N ARG A 187 -22.44 2.27 -5.00
CA ARG A 187 -23.40 2.97 -4.11
C ARG A 187 -24.43 2.01 -3.57
N GLN A 188 -24.62 2.03 -2.26
CA GLN A 188 -25.61 1.27 -1.54
C GLN A 188 -26.83 2.15 -1.17
N MET A 189 -27.83 1.59 -0.51
CA MET A 189 -28.99 2.35 -0.01
C MET A 189 -28.65 3.24 1.18
N PHE A 190 -27.46 3.11 1.75
CA PHE A 190 -26.91 3.89 2.86
C PHE A 190 -25.54 4.46 2.50
N ASP A 191 -25.10 5.49 3.22
CA ASP A 191 -23.77 6.09 3.02
C ASP A 191 -22.71 5.15 3.60
N VAL A 192 -21.67 4.88 2.81
CA VAL A 192 -20.52 4.09 3.24
C VAL A 192 -19.35 5.02 3.54
N ALA A 193 -18.95 5.08 4.81
CA ALA A 193 -17.78 5.82 5.24
C ALA A 193 -16.54 4.95 5.12
N ILE A 194 -15.51 5.43 4.40
CA ILE A 194 -14.21 4.78 4.23
C ILE A 194 -13.18 5.67 4.91
N GLN A 195 -12.41 5.11 5.83
CA GLN A 195 -11.44 5.87 6.62
C GLN A 195 -10.10 5.13 6.64
N ALA A 196 -9.00 5.89 6.58
CA ALA A 196 -7.68 5.39 6.91
C ALA A 196 -7.27 5.95 8.27
N ALA A 197 -6.79 5.11 9.16
CA ALA A 197 -6.41 5.48 10.53
C ALA A 197 -5.03 4.94 10.92
N ILE A 198 -4.33 5.69 11.76
CA ILE A 198 -3.11 5.28 12.44
C ILE A 198 -3.42 5.25 13.93
N GLY A 199 -3.57 4.05 14.48
CA GLY A 199 -4.11 3.88 15.83
C GLY A 199 -5.53 4.44 15.93
N SER A 200 -5.73 5.47 16.76
CA SER A 200 -7.00 6.19 16.94
C SER A 200 -7.16 7.39 15.99
N ASN A 201 -6.10 7.84 15.34
CA ASN A 201 -6.12 9.05 14.50
C ASN A 201 -6.54 8.75 13.07
N ILE A 202 -7.61 9.37 12.59
CA ILE A 202 -8.06 9.29 11.21
C ILE A 202 -7.21 10.23 10.36
N VAL A 203 -6.46 9.68 9.38
CA VAL A 203 -5.57 10.43 8.48
C VAL A 203 -6.21 10.75 7.13
N ALA A 204 -7.21 9.96 6.73
CA ALA A 204 -7.98 10.21 5.50
C ALA A 204 -9.40 9.68 5.64
N ARG A 205 -10.35 10.33 4.96
CA ARG A 205 -11.74 9.91 4.93
C ARG A 205 -12.38 10.23 3.58
N GLU A 206 -13.15 9.28 3.06
CA GLU A 206 -14.02 9.43 1.91
C GLU A 206 -15.39 8.81 2.19
N ASN A 207 -16.41 9.25 1.47
CA ASN A 207 -17.76 8.72 1.62
C ASN A 207 -18.31 8.32 0.24
N VAL A 208 -18.86 7.12 0.16
CA VAL A 208 -19.70 6.69 -0.96
C VAL A 208 -21.15 7.05 -0.60
N LYS A 209 -21.69 8.03 -1.31
CA LYS A 209 -23.07 8.54 -1.03
C LYS A 209 -24.10 7.47 -1.38
N ALA A 210 -25.14 7.35 -0.55
CA ALA A 210 -26.25 6.46 -0.77
C ALA A 210 -26.97 6.71 -2.12
N LEU A 211 -27.50 5.63 -2.70
CA LEU A 211 -28.45 5.71 -3.79
C LEU A 211 -29.76 6.29 -3.25
N ARG A 212 -30.11 7.48 -3.71
CA ARG A 212 -31.38 8.13 -3.35
C ARG A 212 -32.22 8.30 -4.59
N LYS A 213 -33.50 7.95 -4.50
CA LYS A 213 -34.48 8.27 -5.55
C LYS A 213 -34.59 9.78 -5.71
N ASN A 214 -34.74 10.24 -6.94
CA ASN A 214 -34.95 11.66 -7.21
C ASN A 214 -36.28 12.12 -6.58
N VAL A 215 -36.20 12.81 -5.45
CA VAL A 215 -37.37 13.34 -4.74
C VAL A 215 -37.86 14.66 -5.32
N LEU A 216 -37.04 15.34 -6.15
CA LEU A 216 -37.43 16.58 -6.82
C LEU A 216 -38.57 16.36 -7.82
N ALA A 217 -38.61 15.21 -8.49
CA ALA A 217 -39.69 14.85 -9.41
C ALA A 217 -41.05 14.69 -8.72
N LYS A 218 -41.07 14.54 -7.38
CA LYS A 218 -42.30 14.39 -6.56
C LYS A 218 -42.61 15.63 -5.74
N CYS A 219 -41.81 16.66 -5.79
CA CYS A 219 -42.00 17.91 -5.05
C CYS A 219 -42.30 19.03 -6.05
N TYR A 220 -43.52 19.52 -6.01
CA TYR A 220 -43.94 20.71 -6.73
C TYR A 220 -43.42 21.97 -6.02
N GLY A 221 -42.81 22.92 -6.75
CA GLY A 221 -42.66 24.29 -6.32
C GLY A 221 -41.78 24.55 -5.08
N GLY A 222 -40.78 23.68 -4.79
CA GLY A 222 -39.82 23.96 -3.71
C GLY A 222 -40.29 23.62 -2.29
N ASP A 223 -41.26 22.74 -2.12
CA ASP A 223 -41.74 22.27 -0.81
C ASP A 223 -40.63 21.52 -0.04
N ILE A 224 -39.92 22.26 0.80
CA ILE A 224 -38.78 21.78 1.60
C ILE A 224 -39.27 20.73 2.62
N SER A 225 -40.46 20.89 3.19
CA SER A 225 -41.00 19.98 4.19
C SER A 225 -41.32 18.60 3.62
N ARG A 226 -41.93 18.56 2.43
CA ARG A 226 -42.20 17.33 1.69
C ARG A 226 -40.92 16.62 1.21
N LYS A 227 -39.94 17.41 0.74
CA LYS A 227 -38.63 16.89 0.39
C LYS A 227 -37.94 16.23 1.57
N ARG A 228 -37.97 16.85 2.74
CA ARG A 228 -37.41 16.32 4.00
C ARG A 228 -38.04 15.00 4.42
N LYS A 229 -39.40 14.94 4.44
CA LYS A 229 -40.14 13.71 4.75
C LYS A 229 -39.84 12.58 3.75
N LEU A 230 -39.72 12.87 2.46
CA LEU A 230 -39.41 11.87 1.44
C LEU A 230 -37.95 11.37 1.54
N LEU A 231 -37.01 12.23 1.95
CA LEU A 231 -35.62 11.83 2.20
C LEU A 231 -35.49 11.00 3.49
N GLU A 232 -36.25 11.33 4.53
CA GLU A 232 -36.29 10.56 5.79
C GLU A 232 -36.83 9.14 5.59
N LYS A 233 -37.83 8.97 4.69
CA LYS A 233 -38.35 7.65 4.33
C LYS A 233 -37.40 6.79 3.47
N GLN A 234 -36.30 7.35 2.99
CA GLN A 234 -35.28 6.64 2.20
C GLN A 234 -34.04 6.27 3.04
N LYS A 235 -34.00 6.69 4.32
CA LYS A 235 -33.00 6.26 5.29
C LYS A 235 -33.37 4.88 5.85
#